data_c56e202c4fbd1719d52f91111064909c
#
_entry.id   c56e202c4fbd1719d52f91111064909c
#
_cell.length_a   1.000
_cell.length_b   1.000
_cell.length_c   1.000
_cell.angle_alpha   90.00
_cell.angle_beta   90.00
_cell.angle_gamma   90.00
#
_symmetry.space_group_name_H-M   'P 1'
#
loop_
_entity.id
_entity.type
_entity.pdbx_description
1 polymer ?
#
loop_
_entity_poly.entity_id
_entity_poly.type
_entity_poly.pdbx_seq_one_letter_code
_entity_poly.pdbx_strand_id
1 'polypeptide(L)'
;MFEKILLPLDGSDLAEEVIPYGEELAAKLGSELILFHVCDDSHQLSHSMHRHYIERLAETSQERLGSKASASAVQLFGDFAQAISDYCASNDIGLVIMVAHGFTSFKVMIMGSIVDRVFRLISCPSLLVQTGDSRRKGARNGLIHRILLPLDGSEHSELAVPYARQLGIKLGAEVVLFTMARRSHMLTSKDDIIGEAGMNDEIVNAAEAKRCRSYLSGVAKSMAREGLKVATRVSLGDDQGSAITQACQEAAADLVLMATSGRQPITAWAPGSIAHKLLNKGDLPLLIVG
;
A
#
# COMPACT_ATOMS: atom_id res chain seq x y z
N MET A 1 8.71 13.21 -3.36
CA MET A 1 8.35 11.82 -3.68
C MET A 1 6.97 11.72 -4.31
N PHE A 2 5.96 12.35 -3.74
CA PHE A 2 4.57 12.23 -4.20
C PHE A 2 4.08 13.55 -4.78
N GLU A 3 4.79 14.12 -5.75
CA GLU A 3 4.44 15.42 -6.32
C GLU A 3 3.19 15.36 -7.19
N LYS A 4 3.00 14.20 -7.86
CA LYS A 4 1.83 13.92 -8.68
C LYS A 4 1.21 12.59 -8.28
N ILE A 5 -0.09 12.57 -8.11
CA ILE A 5 -0.90 11.40 -7.75
C ILE A 5 -1.86 11.11 -8.89
N LEU A 6 -1.77 9.92 -9.46
CA LEU A 6 -2.62 9.44 -10.55
C LEU A 6 -3.74 8.55 -10.02
N LEU A 7 -4.99 8.86 -10.37
CA LEU A 7 -6.16 8.04 -10.09
C LEU A 7 -6.72 7.49 -11.41
N PRO A 8 -6.34 6.28 -11.83
CA PRO A 8 -6.97 5.61 -12.96
C PRO A 8 -8.40 5.20 -12.63
N LEU A 9 -9.36 5.71 -13.40
CA LEU A 9 -10.81 5.51 -13.23
C LEU A 9 -11.38 4.90 -14.50
N ASP A 10 -12.19 3.85 -14.36
CA ASP A 10 -12.85 3.15 -15.46
C ASP A 10 -14.32 3.58 -15.67
N GLY A 11 -14.80 4.55 -14.88
CA GLY A 11 -16.17 5.02 -14.89
C GLY A 11 -17.12 4.22 -13.98
N SER A 12 -16.62 3.26 -13.21
CA SER A 12 -17.42 2.55 -12.22
C SER A 12 -17.42 3.24 -10.86
N ASP A 13 -18.51 3.11 -10.11
CA ASP A 13 -18.62 3.59 -8.73
C ASP A 13 -17.53 3.00 -7.83
N LEU A 14 -17.07 1.78 -8.15
CA LEU A 14 -15.99 1.11 -7.43
C LEU A 14 -14.65 1.81 -7.64
N ALA A 15 -14.34 2.22 -8.87
CA ALA A 15 -13.11 2.95 -9.16
C ALA A 15 -13.09 4.30 -8.44
N GLU A 16 -14.24 4.95 -8.29
CA GLU A 16 -14.36 6.24 -7.58
C GLU A 16 -14.07 6.14 -6.07
N GLU A 17 -14.10 4.94 -5.50
CA GLU A 17 -13.76 4.73 -4.10
C GLU A 17 -12.32 5.14 -3.73
N VAL A 18 -11.43 5.34 -4.70
CA VAL A 18 -10.07 5.84 -4.46
C VAL A 18 -9.99 7.36 -4.30
N ILE A 19 -11.00 8.10 -4.78
CA ILE A 19 -10.99 9.58 -4.80
C ILE A 19 -10.74 10.17 -3.41
N PRO A 20 -11.42 9.74 -2.32
CA PRO A 20 -11.16 10.28 -0.99
C PRO A 20 -9.72 10.11 -0.51
N TYR A 21 -9.06 8.99 -0.87
CA TYR A 21 -7.65 8.77 -0.56
C TYR A 21 -6.74 9.70 -1.37
N GLY A 22 -7.04 9.86 -2.66
CA GLY A 22 -6.31 10.79 -3.52
C GLY A 22 -6.43 12.24 -3.04
N GLU A 23 -7.63 12.68 -2.70
CA GLU A 23 -7.90 14.02 -2.18
C GLU A 23 -7.17 14.28 -0.83
N GLU A 24 -7.22 13.32 0.11
CA GLU A 24 -6.53 13.44 1.39
C GLU A 24 -5.01 13.54 1.21
N LEU A 25 -4.44 12.61 0.43
CA LEU A 25 -3.00 12.60 0.19
C LEU A 25 -2.57 13.85 -0.57
N ALA A 26 -3.28 14.25 -1.63
CA ALA A 26 -2.97 15.47 -2.36
C ALA A 26 -3.01 16.72 -1.46
N ALA A 27 -4.05 16.86 -0.64
CA ALA A 27 -4.18 18.00 0.26
C ALA A 27 -3.08 18.06 1.33
N LYS A 28 -2.63 16.92 1.84
CA LYS A 28 -1.62 16.83 2.90
C LYS A 28 -0.18 16.91 2.38
N LEU A 29 0.05 16.41 1.19
CA LEU A 29 1.37 16.39 0.55
C LEU A 29 1.62 17.65 -0.29
N GLY A 30 0.56 18.36 -0.70
CA GLY A 30 0.63 19.46 -1.66
C GLY A 30 0.86 18.96 -3.08
N SER A 31 0.27 17.82 -3.42
CA SER A 31 0.46 17.13 -4.70
C SER A 31 -0.57 17.55 -5.73
N GLU A 32 -0.22 17.46 -7.03
CA GLU A 32 -1.20 17.49 -8.10
C GLU A 32 -1.96 16.16 -8.13
N LEU A 33 -3.30 16.21 -8.10
CA LEU A 33 -4.19 15.06 -8.23
C LEU A 33 -4.66 14.96 -9.69
N ILE A 34 -4.35 13.85 -10.35
CA ILE A 34 -4.68 13.61 -11.75
C ILE A 34 -5.72 12.51 -11.83
N LEU A 35 -6.96 12.88 -12.16
CA LEU A 35 -8.00 11.92 -12.47
C LEU A 35 -7.83 11.47 -13.90
N PHE A 36 -7.61 10.17 -14.10
CA PHE A 36 -7.14 9.60 -15.36
C PHE A 36 -8.14 8.58 -15.88
N HIS A 37 -8.57 8.75 -17.13
CA HIS A 37 -9.51 7.86 -17.78
C HIS A 37 -8.98 7.40 -19.13
N VAL A 38 -9.13 6.12 -19.46
CA VAL A 38 -8.77 5.56 -20.76
C VAL A 38 -10.04 5.06 -21.44
N CYS A 39 -10.29 5.59 -22.62
CA CYS A 39 -11.40 5.15 -23.47
C CYS A 39 -10.93 4.04 -24.43
N ASP A 40 -11.80 3.08 -24.69
CA ASP A 40 -11.66 2.16 -25.81
C ASP A 40 -11.96 2.89 -27.13
N ASP A 41 -11.11 2.70 -28.14
CA ASP A 41 -11.23 3.36 -29.46
C ASP A 41 -12.52 3.00 -30.21
N SER A 42 -13.30 2.04 -29.75
CA SER A 42 -14.39 1.43 -30.49
C SER A 42 -15.65 2.32 -30.66
N HIS A 43 -15.82 3.42 -29.87
CA HIS A 43 -17.06 4.21 -29.88
C HIS A 43 -16.82 5.73 -29.75
N GLN A 44 -16.67 6.44 -30.85
CA GLN A 44 -16.47 7.90 -30.90
C GLN A 44 -17.56 8.72 -30.19
N LEU A 45 -18.80 8.24 -30.17
CA LEU A 45 -19.92 8.95 -29.51
C LEU A 45 -19.84 8.95 -27.98
N SER A 46 -19.12 7.99 -27.39
CA SER A 46 -18.94 7.95 -25.93
C SER A 46 -17.79 8.83 -25.43
N HIS A 47 -16.90 9.29 -26.33
CA HIS A 47 -15.70 10.05 -25.94
C HIS A 47 -16.04 11.38 -25.25
N SER A 48 -17.06 12.09 -25.71
CA SER A 48 -17.50 13.34 -25.09
C SER A 48 -18.15 13.14 -23.72
N MET A 49 -18.90 12.05 -23.55
CA MET A 49 -19.51 11.69 -22.26
C MET A 49 -18.44 11.32 -21.23
N HIS A 50 -17.44 10.53 -21.61
CA HIS A 50 -16.33 10.14 -20.76
C HIS A 50 -15.46 11.34 -20.38
N ARG A 51 -15.23 12.27 -21.34
CA ARG A 51 -14.52 13.51 -21.04
C ARG A 51 -15.28 14.34 -20.03
N HIS A 52 -16.55 14.57 -20.22
CA HIS A 52 -17.38 15.34 -19.30
C HIS A 52 -17.45 14.70 -17.90
N TYR A 53 -17.50 13.36 -17.85
CA TYR A 53 -17.47 12.61 -16.59
C TYR A 53 -16.18 12.90 -15.81
N ILE A 54 -15.00 12.71 -16.44
CA ILE A 54 -13.72 12.86 -15.73
C ILE A 54 -13.43 14.32 -15.37
N GLU A 55 -13.83 15.28 -16.24
CA GLU A 55 -13.71 16.71 -15.98
C GLU A 55 -14.55 17.12 -14.77
N ARG A 56 -15.83 16.66 -14.68
CA ARG A 56 -16.69 16.90 -13.52
C ARG A 56 -16.11 16.36 -12.21
N LEU A 57 -15.53 15.17 -12.25
CA LEU A 57 -14.89 14.61 -11.05
C LEU A 57 -13.70 15.45 -10.63
N ALA A 58 -12.87 15.90 -11.58
CA ALA A 58 -11.73 16.78 -11.30
C ALA A 58 -12.18 18.14 -10.73
N GLU A 59 -13.21 18.77 -11.28
CA GLU A 59 -13.79 20.00 -10.75
C GLU A 59 -14.29 19.80 -9.31
N THR A 60 -15.02 18.72 -9.04
CA THR A 60 -15.51 18.39 -7.71
C THR A 60 -14.36 18.17 -6.71
N SER A 61 -13.32 17.45 -7.14
CA SER A 61 -12.13 17.26 -6.32
C SER A 61 -11.38 18.57 -6.10
N GLN A 62 -11.27 19.43 -7.12
CA GLN A 62 -10.66 20.76 -6.99
C GLN A 62 -11.42 21.64 -5.97
N GLU A 63 -12.74 21.63 -5.98
CA GLU A 63 -13.56 22.34 -4.99
C GLU A 63 -13.26 21.87 -3.56
N ARG A 64 -13.14 20.55 -3.35
CA ARG A 64 -12.82 19.96 -2.04
C ARG A 64 -11.38 20.24 -1.59
N LEU A 65 -10.44 20.24 -2.51
CA LEU A 65 -9.03 20.55 -2.26
C LEU A 65 -8.81 22.03 -1.98
N GLY A 66 -9.58 22.91 -2.62
CA GLY A 66 -9.44 24.36 -2.53
C GLY A 66 -8.03 24.80 -2.97
N SER A 67 -7.33 25.56 -2.12
CA SER A 67 -5.97 26.03 -2.39
C SER A 67 -4.87 25.09 -1.89
N LYS A 68 -5.21 23.93 -1.33
CA LYS A 68 -4.22 22.99 -0.73
C LYS A 68 -3.48 22.18 -1.77
N ALA A 69 -4.15 21.87 -2.87
CA ALA A 69 -3.62 21.08 -3.97
C ALA A 69 -4.42 21.38 -5.24
N SER A 70 -3.90 20.93 -6.38
CA SER A 70 -4.63 21.03 -7.66
C SER A 70 -5.21 19.68 -8.05
N ALA A 71 -6.34 19.71 -8.79
CA ALA A 71 -6.91 18.54 -9.43
C ALA A 71 -7.06 18.80 -10.94
N SER A 72 -6.71 17.81 -11.74
CA SER A 72 -6.81 17.87 -13.21
C SER A 72 -7.38 16.58 -13.77
N ALA A 73 -7.95 16.64 -14.97
CA ALA A 73 -8.50 15.51 -15.70
C ALA A 73 -7.63 15.19 -16.90
N VAL A 74 -7.35 13.91 -17.12
CA VAL A 74 -6.65 13.40 -18.31
C VAL A 74 -7.45 12.26 -18.90
N GLN A 75 -7.75 12.37 -20.20
CA GLN A 75 -8.38 11.32 -20.99
C GLN A 75 -7.44 10.86 -22.08
N LEU A 76 -7.18 9.57 -22.14
CA LEU A 76 -6.41 8.93 -23.21
C LEU A 76 -7.24 7.84 -23.89
N PHE A 77 -6.69 7.29 -24.98
CA PHE A 77 -7.30 6.22 -25.76
C PHE A 77 -6.34 5.03 -25.85
N GLY A 78 -6.90 3.83 -25.94
CA GLY A 78 -6.15 2.61 -26.14
C GLY A 78 -6.19 1.61 -25.00
N ASP A 79 -5.11 0.83 -24.84
CA ASP A 79 -5.03 -0.17 -23.78
C ASP A 79 -4.81 0.49 -22.40
N PHE A 80 -5.66 0.17 -21.45
CA PHE A 80 -5.69 0.81 -20.13
C PHE A 80 -4.36 0.68 -19.37
N ALA A 81 -3.79 -0.51 -19.32
CA ALA A 81 -2.58 -0.73 -18.55
C ALA A 81 -1.35 -0.10 -19.20
N GLN A 82 -1.28 -0.14 -20.53
CA GLN A 82 -0.19 0.50 -21.29
C GLN A 82 -0.29 2.02 -21.17
N ALA A 83 -1.48 2.60 -21.33
CA ALA A 83 -1.69 4.04 -21.21
C ALA A 83 -1.27 4.58 -19.83
N ILE A 84 -1.60 3.86 -18.74
CA ILE A 84 -1.15 4.22 -17.39
C ILE A 84 0.39 4.17 -17.30
N SER A 85 1.01 3.09 -17.81
CA SER A 85 2.46 2.92 -17.77
C SER A 85 3.19 4.04 -18.51
N ASP A 86 2.75 4.32 -19.73
CA ASP A 86 3.36 5.37 -20.58
C ASP A 86 3.18 6.75 -19.97
N TYR A 87 2.00 7.00 -19.39
CA TYR A 87 1.73 8.27 -18.72
C TYR A 87 2.58 8.43 -17.46
N CYS A 88 2.71 7.37 -16.65
CA CYS A 88 3.57 7.39 -15.47
C CYS A 88 5.03 7.69 -15.83
N ALA A 89 5.56 7.04 -16.87
CA ALA A 89 6.93 7.22 -17.31
C ALA A 89 7.22 8.62 -17.89
N SER A 90 6.20 9.24 -18.53
CA SER A 90 6.36 10.53 -19.22
C SER A 90 6.08 11.75 -18.35
N ASN A 91 5.42 11.58 -17.20
CA ASN A 91 4.91 12.70 -16.38
C ASN A 91 5.39 12.73 -14.93
N ASP A 92 6.40 11.95 -14.56
CA ASP A 92 6.97 11.90 -13.20
C ASP A 92 5.91 11.60 -12.12
N ILE A 93 5.06 10.63 -12.39
CA ILE A 93 4.02 10.22 -11.42
C ILE A 93 4.68 9.60 -10.18
N GLY A 94 4.43 10.20 -9.02
CA GLY A 94 4.99 9.76 -7.75
C GLY A 94 4.15 8.70 -7.02
N LEU A 95 2.86 8.58 -7.37
CA LEU A 95 1.94 7.62 -6.75
C LEU A 95 0.78 7.30 -7.70
N VAL A 96 0.47 6.02 -7.87
CA VAL A 96 -0.77 5.56 -8.50
C VAL A 96 -1.69 5.02 -7.42
N ILE A 97 -2.97 5.42 -7.43
CA ILE A 97 -3.97 4.89 -6.48
C ILE A 97 -5.08 4.20 -7.26
N MET A 98 -5.30 2.92 -6.96
CA MET A 98 -6.30 2.10 -7.63
C MET A 98 -7.07 1.24 -6.62
N VAL A 99 -8.28 0.81 -7.00
CA VAL A 99 -8.97 -0.27 -6.26
C VAL A 99 -8.26 -1.60 -6.52
N ALA A 100 -8.13 -2.40 -5.47
CA ALA A 100 -7.46 -3.71 -5.55
C ALA A 100 -8.23 -4.73 -6.41
N HIS A 101 -9.56 -4.60 -6.52
CA HIS A 101 -10.46 -5.53 -7.20
C HIS A 101 -11.37 -4.77 -8.17
N GLY A 102 -11.32 -5.14 -9.45
CA GLY A 102 -12.28 -4.68 -10.47
C GLY A 102 -13.57 -5.50 -10.46
N PHE A 103 -14.49 -5.12 -11.36
CA PHE A 103 -15.86 -5.64 -11.52
C PHE A 103 -15.89 -7.10 -11.97
N THR A 104 -15.53 -8.06 -11.11
CA THR A 104 -15.83 -9.47 -11.38
C THR A 104 -16.66 -10.05 -10.25
N SER A 105 -17.88 -10.44 -10.59
CA SER A 105 -18.99 -10.91 -9.75
C SER A 105 -18.72 -12.21 -8.99
N PHE A 106 -17.51 -12.61 -8.72
CA PHE A 106 -17.20 -13.85 -8.02
C PHE A 106 -16.47 -13.57 -6.71
N LYS A 107 -16.97 -14.20 -5.65
CA LYS A 107 -16.48 -14.21 -4.25
C LYS A 107 -15.05 -14.75 -4.06
N VAL A 108 -14.22 -14.79 -5.09
CA VAL A 108 -12.81 -15.13 -4.99
C VAL A 108 -12.04 -13.83 -5.11
N MET A 109 -11.53 -13.34 -3.99
CA MET A 109 -10.67 -12.17 -3.86
C MET A 109 -9.32 -12.45 -4.54
N ILE A 110 -9.28 -12.28 -5.86
CA ILE A 110 -8.05 -12.32 -6.64
C ILE A 110 -7.83 -10.89 -7.14
N MET A 111 -6.63 -10.37 -6.99
CA MET A 111 -6.25 -9.07 -7.57
C MET A 111 -6.69 -9.02 -9.05
N GLY A 112 -7.41 -7.97 -9.44
CA GLY A 112 -7.96 -7.86 -10.78
C GLY A 112 -6.88 -7.99 -11.86
N SER A 113 -7.19 -8.67 -12.95
CA SER A 113 -6.24 -8.89 -14.06
C SER A 113 -5.66 -7.58 -14.61
N ILE A 114 -6.44 -6.50 -14.58
CA ILE A 114 -6.01 -5.15 -14.99
C ILE A 114 -5.02 -4.57 -13.99
N VAL A 115 -5.31 -4.67 -12.70
CA VAL A 115 -4.42 -4.19 -11.62
C VAL A 115 -3.08 -4.92 -11.67
N ASP A 116 -3.10 -6.25 -11.84
CA ASP A 116 -1.89 -7.06 -12.00
C ASP A 116 -1.07 -6.63 -13.24
N ARG A 117 -1.73 -6.35 -14.36
CA ARG A 117 -1.05 -5.83 -15.56
C ARG A 117 -0.42 -4.46 -15.33
N VAL A 118 -1.16 -3.52 -14.74
CA VAL A 118 -0.64 -2.18 -14.41
C VAL A 118 0.58 -2.31 -13.50
N PHE A 119 0.46 -3.10 -12.43
CA PHE A 119 1.55 -3.34 -11.49
C PHE A 119 2.83 -3.90 -12.12
N ARG A 120 2.72 -4.72 -13.18
CA ARG A 120 3.87 -5.25 -13.90
C ARG A 120 4.55 -4.23 -14.82
N LEU A 121 3.86 -3.17 -15.17
CA LEU A 121 4.32 -2.18 -16.15
C LEU A 121 4.85 -0.89 -15.50
N ILE A 122 4.36 -0.54 -14.32
CA ILE A 122 4.76 0.70 -13.64
C ILE A 122 5.86 0.45 -12.61
N SER A 123 6.74 1.42 -12.43
CA SER A 123 7.81 1.40 -11.42
C SER A 123 7.58 2.37 -10.26
N CYS A 124 6.49 3.15 -10.30
CA CYS A 124 6.19 4.09 -9.24
C CYS A 124 5.40 3.45 -8.09
N PRO A 125 5.46 4.02 -6.88
CA PRO A 125 4.64 3.61 -5.74
C PRO A 125 3.17 3.46 -6.09
N SER A 126 2.51 2.46 -5.50
CA SER A 126 1.12 2.17 -5.79
C SER A 126 0.33 1.88 -4.52
N LEU A 127 -0.75 2.63 -4.32
CA LEU A 127 -1.71 2.41 -3.25
C LEU A 127 -2.90 1.62 -3.77
N LEU A 128 -3.07 0.41 -3.24
CA LEU A 128 -4.22 -0.43 -3.52
C LEU A 128 -5.27 -0.30 -2.43
N VAL A 129 -6.44 0.18 -2.80
CA VAL A 129 -7.55 0.41 -1.90
C VAL A 129 -8.53 -0.74 -2.00
N GLN A 130 -8.93 -1.31 -0.86
CA GLN A 130 -9.96 -2.35 -0.80
C GLN A 130 -11.35 -1.74 -0.99
N THR A 131 -12.23 -2.42 -1.72
CA THR A 131 -13.60 -1.98 -1.92
C THR A 131 -14.46 -2.21 -0.68
N GLY A 132 -15.46 -1.31 -0.45
CA GLY A 132 -16.40 -1.46 0.66
C GLY A 132 -15.84 -1.04 2.03
N ASP A 133 -14.74 -0.30 2.08
CA ASP A 133 -14.17 0.21 3.33
C ASP A 133 -15.15 1.17 4.02
N SER A 134 -15.78 0.69 5.09
CA SER A 134 -16.75 1.46 5.89
C SER A 134 -16.16 2.68 6.60
N ARG A 135 -14.82 2.74 6.77
CA ARG A 135 -14.12 3.87 7.41
C ARG A 135 -14.22 5.15 6.63
N ARG A 136 -14.47 5.07 5.30
CA ARG A 136 -14.70 6.23 4.42
C ARG A 136 -15.97 6.99 4.76
N LYS A 137 -16.99 6.29 5.27
CA LYS A 137 -18.28 6.90 5.64
C LYS A 137 -18.15 7.59 6.98
N GLY A 138 -17.76 8.88 6.96
CA GLY A 138 -17.74 9.71 8.17
C GLY A 138 -16.36 10.12 8.68
N ALA A 139 -15.29 9.88 7.94
CA ALA A 139 -13.94 10.32 8.30
C ALA A 139 -13.81 11.85 8.29
N ARG A 140 -14.23 12.50 9.38
CA ARG A 140 -14.10 13.96 9.55
C ARG A 140 -12.63 14.42 9.73
N ASN A 141 -11.73 13.53 10.16
CA ASN A 141 -10.35 13.86 10.54
C ASN A 141 -9.29 13.19 9.65
N GLY A 142 -9.67 12.64 8.50
CA GLY A 142 -8.79 11.90 7.59
C GLY A 142 -9.02 10.39 7.63
N LEU A 143 -8.38 9.68 6.68
CA LEU A 143 -8.49 8.23 6.49
C LEU A 143 -7.28 7.47 7.05
N ILE A 144 -6.11 8.16 7.12
CA ILE A 144 -4.84 7.54 7.49
C ILE A 144 -4.27 8.22 8.74
N HIS A 145 -4.40 7.55 9.89
CA HIS A 145 -3.87 8.00 11.18
C HIS A 145 -2.78 7.08 11.71
N ARG A 146 -2.71 5.84 11.22
CA ARG A 146 -1.74 4.85 11.65
C ARG A 146 -1.28 3.97 10.52
N ILE A 147 0.03 3.95 10.28
CA ILE A 147 0.69 3.21 9.21
C ILE A 147 1.43 2.02 9.82
N LEU A 148 1.08 0.79 9.44
CA LEU A 148 1.89 -0.37 9.76
C LEU A 148 2.99 -0.52 8.72
N LEU A 149 4.24 -0.59 9.17
CA LEU A 149 5.43 -0.80 8.34
C LEU A 149 6.11 -2.12 8.71
N PRO A 150 5.83 -3.21 7.98
CA PRO A 150 6.53 -4.47 8.17
C PRO A 150 7.98 -4.39 7.66
N LEU A 151 8.93 -4.79 8.51
CA LEU A 151 10.35 -4.82 8.21
C LEU A 151 10.91 -6.19 8.61
N ASP A 152 11.77 -6.77 7.79
CA ASP A 152 12.44 -8.05 8.04
C ASP A 152 13.96 -7.90 8.28
N GLY A 153 14.44 -6.66 8.33
CA GLY A 153 15.86 -6.33 8.51
C GLY A 153 16.67 -6.41 7.23
N SER A 154 16.06 -6.62 6.07
CA SER A 154 16.73 -6.53 4.77
C SER A 154 16.78 -5.08 4.29
N GLU A 155 17.84 -4.72 3.55
CA GLU A 155 17.94 -3.43 2.87
C GLU A 155 16.74 -3.17 1.97
N HIS A 156 16.18 -4.23 1.41
CA HIS A 156 15.03 -4.15 0.55
C HIS A 156 13.76 -3.72 1.31
N SER A 157 13.46 -4.32 2.47
CA SER A 157 12.31 -3.89 3.28
C SER A 157 12.47 -2.44 3.76
N GLU A 158 13.70 -1.99 3.96
CA GLU A 158 14.01 -0.63 4.39
C GLU A 158 13.79 0.44 3.30
N LEU A 159 13.62 0.05 2.01
CA LEU A 159 13.19 0.96 0.95
C LEU A 159 11.84 1.64 1.27
N ALA A 160 11.02 1.02 2.11
CA ALA A 160 9.75 1.58 2.53
C ALA A 160 9.88 2.65 3.63
N VAL A 161 10.99 2.70 4.36
CA VAL A 161 11.20 3.63 5.50
C VAL A 161 11.09 5.11 5.10
N PRO A 162 11.72 5.59 4.01
CA PRO A 162 11.59 6.99 3.58
C PRO A 162 10.15 7.39 3.29
N TYR A 163 9.37 6.50 2.68
CA TYR A 163 7.94 6.72 2.37
C TYR A 163 7.09 6.79 3.64
N ALA A 164 7.28 5.85 4.57
CA ALA A 164 6.59 5.87 5.86
C ALA A 164 6.90 7.13 6.66
N ARG A 165 8.14 7.59 6.60
CA ARG A 165 8.60 8.83 7.23
C ARG A 165 7.89 10.05 6.66
N GLN A 166 7.89 10.20 5.34
CA GLN A 166 7.24 11.33 4.67
C GLN A 166 5.74 11.35 4.95
N LEU A 167 5.06 10.21 4.81
CA LEU A 167 3.62 10.11 5.06
C LEU A 167 3.31 10.36 6.54
N GLY A 168 4.06 9.75 7.46
CA GLY A 168 3.87 9.96 8.90
C GLY A 168 3.96 11.44 9.29
N ILE A 169 4.96 12.17 8.78
CA ILE A 169 5.12 13.62 9.03
C ILE A 169 3.95 14.41 8.42
N LYS A 170 3.68 14.20 7.14
CA LYS A 170 2.71 15.01 6.38
C LYS A 170 1.27 14.76 6.80
N LEU A 171 0.91 13.52 7.13
CA LEU A 171 -0.42 13.15 7.60
C LEU A 171 -0.60 13.36 9.11
N GLY A 172 0.50 13.51 9.87
CA GLY A 172 0.48 13.47 11.33
C GLY A 172 0.18 12.06 11.87
N ALA A 173 0.43 11.03 11.06
CA ALA A 173 0.12 9.65 11.36
C ALA A 173 1.20 8.99 12.24
N GLU A 174 0.79 8.09 13.12
CA GLU A 174 1.70 7.22 13.86
C GLU A 174 2.23 6.12 12.93
N VAL A 175 3.54 5.84 12.99
CA VAL A 175 4.15 4.72 12.27
C VAL A 175 4.41 3.58 13.24
N VAL A 176 3.81 2.42 12.99
CA VAL A 176 4.02 1.20 13.76
C VAL A 176 4.97 0.28 12.99
N LEU A 177 6.22 0.22 13.44
CA LEU A 177 7.21 -0.70 12.88
C LEU A 177 6.90 -2.12 13.38
N PHE A 178 6.83 -3.05 12.47
CA PHE A 178 6.52 -4.44 12.79
C PHE A 178 7.58 -5.38 12.23
N THR A 179 7.95 -6.40 12.99
CA THR A 179 8.72 -7.54 12.50
C THR A 179 8.23 -8.83 13.13
N MET A 180 8.35 -9.92 12.38
CA MET A 180 8.10 -11.26 12.89
C MET A 180 9.43 -11.99 13.14
N ALA A 181 9.70 -12.34 14.40
CA ALA A 181 10.73 -13.28 14.75
C ALA A 181 10.28 -14.68 14.33
N ARG A 182 11.09 -15.39 13.53
CA ARG A 182 10.78 -16.76 13.14
C ARG A 182 10.90 -17.68 14.35
N ARG A 183 9.91 -18.55 14.52
CA ARG A 183 9.95 -19.58 15.54
C ARG A 183 11.00 -20.62 15.16
N SER A 184 11.92 -20.92 16.06
CA SER A 184 12.80 -22.07 15.93
C SER A 184 12.03 -23.34 16.29
N HIS A 185 12.10 -24.32 15.44
CA HIS A 185 11.64 -25.68 15.70
C HIS A 185 12.87 -26.57 15.54
N MET A 186 13.58 -26.86 16.61
CA MET A 186 14.61 -27.90 16.55
C MET A 186 13.90 -29.21 16.26
N LEU A 187 14.31 -29.84 15.15
CA LEU A 187 13.89 -31.23 14.85
C LEU A 187 14.43 -32.13 15.95
N THR A 188 13.57 -32.53 16.88
CA THR A 188 13.90 -33.56 17.84
C THR A 188 14.04 -34.85 17.08
N SER A 189 15.23 -35.46 17.09
CA SER A 189 15.36 -36.87 16.75
C SER A 189 14.56 -37.68 17.78
N LYS A 190 13.96 -38.80 17.37
CA LYS A 190 13.06 -39.61 18.21
C LYS A 190 13.65 -40.08 19.56
N ASP A 191 14.95 -39.84 19.80
CA ASP A 191 15.68 -40.26 20.97
C ASP A 191 16.09 -39.11 21.94
N ASP A 192 15.72 -37.84 21.60
CA ASP A 192 16.01 -36.71 22.50
C ASP A 192 14.95 -36.59 23.59
N ILE A 193 15.42 -36.47 24.83
CA ILE A 193 14.57 -36.25 26.00
C ILE A 193 13.82 -34.92 25.78
N ILE A 194 12.50 -35.01 25.66
CA ILE A 194 11.56 -33.92 25.28
C ILE A 194 11.75 -32.61 26.08
N GLY A 195 12.38 -32.64 27.25
CA GLY A 195 12.61 -31.49 28.11
C GLY A 195 13.77 -30.57 27.67
N GLU A 196 14.87 -31.09 27.14
CA GLU A 196 16.05 -30.26 26.79
C GLU A 196 15.85 -29.53 25.44
N ALA A 197 15.21 -30.16 24.46
CA ALA A 197 14.92 -29.56 23.17
C ALA A 197 13.95 -28.37 23.29
N GLY A 198 12.88 -28.47 24.09
CA GLY A 198 11.94 -27.39 24.33
C GLY A 198 12.56 -26.18 25.03
N MET A 199 13.50 -26.41 25.95
CA MET A 199 14.19 -25.33 26.65
C MET A 199 15.20 -24.62 25.73
N ASN A 200 15.81 -25.31 24.79
CA ASN A 200 16.66 -24.72 23.76
C ASN A 200 15.87 -23.87 22.78
N ASP A 201 14.67 -24.29 22.36
CA ASP A 201 13.79 -23.52 21.48
C ASP A 201 13.33 -22.22 22.14
N GLU A 202 12.99 -22.23 23.42
CA GLU A 202 12.61 -21.00 24.15
C GLU A 202 13.76 -19.99 24.21
N ILE A 203 14.97 -20.44 24.47
CA ILE A 203 16.15 -19.58 24.52
C ILE A 203 16.44 -18.98 23.15
N VAL A 204 16.39 -19.78 22.09
CA VAL A 204 16.61 -19.33 20.71
C VAL A 204 15.54 -18.35 20.29
N ASN A 205 14.27 -18.65 20.56
CA ASN A 205 13.14 -17.77 20.25
C ASN A 205 13.21 -16.43 21.00
N ALA A 206 13.62 -16.46 22.28
CA ALA A 206 13.82 -15.24 23.07
C ALA A 206 14.97 -14.38 22.54
N ALA A 207 16.08 -15.00 22.13
CA ALA A 207 17.22 -14.32 21.54
C ALA A 207 16.86 -13.67 20.20
N GLU A 208 16.12 -14.38 19.33
CA GLU A 208 15.67 -13.84 18.05
C GLU A 208 14.68 -12.68 18.25
N ALA A 209 13.72 -12.82 19.15
CA ALA A 209 12.80 -11.71 19.48
C ALA A 209 13.54 -10.50 20.07
N LYS A 210 14.62 -10.71 20.84
CA LYS A 210 15.48 -9.63 21.34
C LYS A 210 16.23 -8.93 20.21
N ARG A 211 16.77 -9.68 19.25
CA ARG A 211 17.43 -9.15 18.05
C ARG A 211 16.48 -8.28 17.23
N CYS A 212 15.28 -8.80 16.97
CA CYS A 212 14.23 -8.06 16.26
C CYS A 212 13.84 -6.76 16.97
N ARG A 213 13.69 -6.80 18.31
CA ARG A 213 13.41 -5.58 19.10
C ARG A 213 14.53 -4.55 19.02
N SER A 214 15.78 -4.98 19.07
CA SER A 214 16.94 -4.10 18.96
C SER A 214 17.00 -3.43 17.58
N TYR A 215 16.76 -4.18 16.53
CA TYR A 215 16.68 -3.67 15.16
C TYR A 215 15.59 -2.60 15.02
N LEU A 216 14.34 -2.93 15.37
CA LEU A 216 13.24 -1.96 15.27
C LEU A 216 13.48 -0.72 16.15
N SER A 217 14.10 -0.89 17.32
CA SER A 217 14.45 0.26 18.18
C SER A 217 15.44 1.21 17.50
N GLY A 218 16.38 0.67 16.71
CA GLY A 218 17.32 1.47 15.91
C GLY A 218 16.58 2.31 14.86
N VAL A 219 15.72 1.68 14.07
CA VAL A 219 14.91 2.35 13.05
C VAL A 219 13.97 3.39 13.71
N ALA A 220 13.27 3.01 14.78
CA ALA A 220 12.35 3.88 15.49
C ALA A 220 13.05 5.15 16.02
N LYS A 221 14.24 5.02 16.61
CA LYS A 221 15.03 6.16 17.08
C LYS A 221 15.42 7.11 15.97
N SER A 222 15.75 6.58 14.78
CA SER A 222 16.05 7.38 13.60
C SER A 222 14.83 8.20 13.18
N MET A 223 13.66 7.58 13.07
CA MET A 223 12.42 8.25 12.66
C MET A 223 11.92 9.25 13.73
N ALA A 224 12.01 8.90 15.01
CA ALA A 224 11.54 9.76 16.10
C ALA A 224 12.34 11.08 16.23
N ARG A 225 13.61 11.09 15.82
CA ARG A 225 14.42 12.33 15.80
C ARG A 225 13.84 13.42 14.89
N GLU A 226 13.02 13.05 13.95
CA GLU A 226 12.34 13.96 13.02
C GLU A 226 10.92 14.32 13.47
N GLY A 227 10.57 13.99 14.71
CA GLY A 227 9.27 14.33 15.31
C GLY A 227 8.13 13.36 14.99
N LEU A 228 8.43 12.20 14.38
CA LEU A 228 7.40 11.20 14.15
C LEU A 228 6.98 10.49 15.44
N LYS A 229 5.69 10.17 15.52
CA LYS A 229 5.19 9.20 16.49
C LYS A 229 5.47 7.79 15.96
N VAL A 230 6.32 7.05 16.65
CA VAL A 230 6.74 5.71 16.23
C VAL A 230 6.53 4.71 17.36
N ALA A 231 5.82 3.63 17.07
CA ALA A 231 5.70 2.45 17.92
C ALA A 231 6.43 1.26 17.28
N THR A 232 6.78 0.26 18.09
CA THR A 232 7.40 -0.98 17.61
C THR A 232 6.63 -2.19 18.10
N ARG A 233 6.49 -3.19 17.24
CA ARG A 233 5.86 -4.48 17.57
C ARG A 233 6.69 -5.63 17.03
N VAL A 234 6.84 -6.67 17.82
CA VAL A 234 7.50 -7.91 17.44
C VAL A 234 6.56 -9.06 17.77
N SER A 235 6.26 -9.91 16.82
CA SER A 235 5.57 -11.18 17.03
C SER A 235 6.54 -12.35 16.85
N LEU A 236 6.18 -13.51 17.39
CA LEU A 236 6.84 -14.79 17.15
C LEU A 236 5.88 -15.66 16.33
N GLY A 237 6.35 -16.19 15.20
CA GLY A 237 5.47 -16.98 14.33
C GLY A 237 6.19 -17.61 13.16
N ASP A 238 5.41 -18.34 12.36
CA ASP A 238 5.89 -19.09 11.19
C ASP A 238 5.31 -18.57 9.88
N ASP A 239 4.13 -17.91 9.93
CA ASP A 239 3.48 -17.31 8.77
C ASP A 239 3.46 -15.78 8.85
N GLN A 240 4.30 -15.17 8.06
CA GLN A 240 4.49 -13.72 8.03
C GLN A 240 3.23 -12.95 7.62
N GLY A 241 2.46 -13.48 6.65
CA GLY A 241 1.24 -12.81 6.19
C GLY A 241 0.17 -12.75 7.30
N SER A 242 -0.04 -13.86 8.02
CA SER A 242 -0.97 -13.89 9.16
C SER A 242 -0.49 -13.02 10.32
N ALA A 243 0.82 -13.00 10.58
CA ALA A 243 1.40 -12.14 11.61
C ALA A 243 1.22 -10.65 11.31
N ILE A 244 1.38 -10.22 10.04
CA ILE A 244 1.12 -8.85 9.62
C ILE A 244 -0.37 -8.52 9.76
N THR A 245 -1.27 -9.40 9.31
CA THR A 245 -2.73 -9.18 9.45
C THR A 245 -3.13 -9.01 10.92
N GLN A 246 -2.61 -9.85 11.80
CA GLN A 246 -2.84 -9.73 13.24
C GLN A 246 -2.27 -8.41 13.79
N ALA A 247 -1.05 -8.04 13.39
CA ALA A 247 -0.43 -6.78 13.81
C ALA A 247 -1.23 -5.55 13.34
N CYS A 248 -1.84 -5.60 12.15
CA CYS A 248 -2.75 -4.56 11.66
C CYS A 248 -3.95 -4.37 12.60
N GLN A 249 -4.60 -5.47 12.99
CA GLN A 249 -5.76 -5.43 13.89
C GLN A 249 -5.38 -4.91 15.27
N GLU A 250 -4.32 -5.44 15.88
CA GLU A 250 -3.83 -5.06 17.20
C GLU A 250 -3.34 -3.60 17.25
N ALA A 251 -2.75 -3.12 16.15
CA ALA A 251 -2.33 -1.74 16.02
C ALA A 251 -3.47 -0.80 15.64
N ALA A 252 -4.64 -1.30 15.26
CA ALA A 252 -5.70 -0.54 14.61
C ALA A 252 -5.13 0.31 13.46
N ALA A 253 -4.35 -0.33 12.57
CA ALA A 253 -3.73 0.34 11.44
C ALA A 253 -4.77 0.73 10.38
N ASP A 254 -4.52 1.83 9.69
CA ASP A 254 -5.37 2.33 8.60
C ASP A 254 -4.75 2.07 7.22
N LEU A 255 -3.43 1.85 7.20
CA LEU A 255 -2.63 1.62 6.01
C LEU A 255 -1.51 0.63 6.32
N VAL A 256 -1.28 -0.31 5.43
CA VAL A 256 -0.03 -1.09 5.40
C VAL A 256 0.87 -0.50 4.33
N LEU A 257 2.13 -0.21 4.69
CA LEU A 257 3.14 0.25 3.74
C LEU A 257 4.28 -0.75 3.73
N MET A 258 4.64 -1.26 2.57
CA MET A 258 5.73 -2.24 2.44
C MET A 258 6.47 -2.10 1.11
N ALA A 259 7.73 -2.50 1.09
CA ALA A 259 8.47 -2.69 -0.14
C ALA A 259 8.12 -4.04 -0.76
N THR A 260 8.06 -4.09 -2.09
CA THR A 260 7.99 -5.38 -2.78
C THR A 260 9.40 -5.92 -2.97
N SER A 261 9.50 -7.24 -3.07
CA SER A 261 10.76 -7.88 -3.44
C SER A 261 11.10 -7.62 -4.92
N GLY A 262 11.45 -6.37 -5.24
CA GLY A 262 11.95 -5.95 -6.54
C GLY A 262 13.30 -6.57 -6.83
N ARG A 263 13.32 -7.85 -7.19
CA ARG A 263 14.47 -8.47 -7.85
C ARG A 263 14.15 -8.59 -9.33
N GLN A 264 14.78 -7.66 -10.09
CA GLN A 264 14.91 -7.64 -11.54
C GLN A 264 13.94 -6.70 -12.29
N PRO A 265 14.49 -5.83 -13.11
CA PRO A 265 13.72 -4.77 -13.79
C PRO A 265 12.96 -5.21 -15.04
N ILE A 266 12.75 -6.48 -15.34
CA ILE A 266 12.23 -6.82 -16.68
C ILE A 266 11.19 -7.94 -16.78
N THR A 267 10.92 -8.79 -15.78
CA THR A 267 10.04 -9.94 -16.09
C THR A 267 8.97 -10.34 -15.09
N ALA A 268 8.84 -9.78 -13.94
CA ALA A 268 7.70 -10.08 -13.05
C ALA A 268 7.72 -9.17 -11.80
N TRP A 269 7.14 -8.03 -11.87
CA TRP A 269 6.58 -7.39 -10.70
C TRP A 269 5.35 -8.20 -10.29
N ALA A 270 5.57 -9.30 -9.62
CA ALA A 270 4.49 -9.97 -8.92
C ALA A 270 4.48 -9.42 -7.50
N PRO A 271 3.34 -8.94 -6.99
CA PRO A 271 3.22 -8.68 -5.56
C PRO A 271 3.70 -9.94 -4.85
N GLY A 272 4.65 -9.81 -3.93
CA GLY A 272 5.19 -10.95 -3.20
C GLY A 272 4.06 -11.74 -2.54
N SER A 273 4.27 -12.98 -2.22
CA SER A 273 3.27 -13.86 -1.60
C SER A 273 2.59 -13.23 -0.38
N ILE A 274 3.28 -12.32 0.32
CA ILE A 274 2.78 -11.57 1.46
C ILE A 274 1.79 -10.48 1.02
N ALA A 275 2.15 -9.67 0.01
CA ALA A 275 1.26 -8.64 -0.51
C ALA A 275 -0.05 -9.26 -1.06
N HIS A 276 0.04 -10.38 -1.79
CA HIS A 276 -1.14 -11.13 -2.22
C HIS A 276 -1.99 -11.63 -1.04
N LYS A 277 -1.36 -12.14 0.02
CA LYS A 277 -2.11 -12.56 1.22
C LYS A 277 -2.82 -11.40 1.89
N LEU A 278 -2.16 -10.24 1.97
CA LEU A 278 -2.74 -9.03 2.57
C LEU A 278 -3.89 -8.49 1.72
N LEU A 279 -3.75 -8.47 0.39
CA LEU A 279 -4.82 -8.05 -0.52
C LEU A 279 -6.02 -8.99 -0.51
N ASN A 280 -5.79 -10.31 -0.33
CA ASN A 280 -6.86 -11.31 -0.36
C ASN A 280 -7.56 -11.51 0.98
N LYS A 281 -6.92 -11.21 2.10
CA LYS A 281 -7.43 -11.46 3.46
C LYS A 281 -7.60 -10.20 4.30
N GLY A 282 -7.05 -9.08 3.86
CA GLY A 282 -7.08 -7.82 4.60
C GLY A 282 -8.15 -6.88 4.06
N ASP A 283 -8.66 -6.03 4.96
CA ASP A 283 -9.60 -4.94 4.64
C ASP A 283 -8.88 -3.58 4.57
N LEU A 284 -7.54 -3.57 4.62
CA LEU A 284 -6.75 -2.36 4.70
C LEU A 284 -6.15 -1.99 3.34
N PRO A 285 -6.08 -0.68 3.03
CA PRO A 285 -5.26 -0.20 1.93
C PRO A 285 -3.81 -0.64 2.06
N LEU A 286 -3.20 -0.99 0.93
CA LEU A 286 -1.82 -1.44 0.86
C LEU A 286 -1.02 -0.52 -0.07
N LEU A 287 -0.08 0.24 0.50
CA LEU A 287 0.89 1.01 -0.27
C LEU A 287 2.14 0.18 -0.50
N ILE A 288 2.44 -0.04 -1.76
CA ILE A 288 3.57 -0.82 -2.21
C ILE A 288 4.58 0.11 -2.85
N VAL A 289 5.84 0.00 -2.42
CA VAL A 289 6.98 0.76 -2.96
C VAL A 289 8.07 -0.21 -3.39
N GLY A 290 8.86 0.17 -4.38
CA GLY A 290 9.93 -0.66 -4.92
C GLY A 290 11.11 0.17 -5.37
#